data_394dce9439d44d2963afc71495e01459
#
_entry.id   394dce9439d44d2963afc71495e01459
#
_cell.length_a   1.000
_cell.length_b   1.000
_cell.length_c   1.000
_cell.angle_alpha   90.00
_cell.angle_beta   90.00
_cell.angle_gamma   90.00
#
_symmetry.space_group_name_H-M   'P 1'
#
loop_
_entity.id
_entity.type
_entity.pdbx_description
1 polymer ?
#
loop_
_entity_poly.entity_id
_entity_poly.type
_entity_poly.pdbx_seq_one_letter_code
_entity_poly.pdbx_strand_id
1 'polypeptide(L)'
;LWLANFPCRFATIKAMPSTHLSLHYHIVFSTKDRRPFIDAAWRGRLHEYLGGLIRAADGIPEIIGGTADHVHILAGLKATHTLSSFVQDIKQTSSRWIHETIDEKDFAWQQGYEAFTASVSNVDAVKEYIANQEEHHRTKPFQEEYVAFLQKHRVNYDEQYLW
;
A
#
# COMPACT_ATOMS: atom_id res chain seq x y z
N LEU A 1 52.44 4.55 50.39
CA LEU A 1 51.10 5.09 50.15
C LEU A 1 50.89 5.13 48.63
N TRP A 2 50.20 4.11 48.12
CA TRP A 2 49.81 3.98 46.72
C TRP A 2 48.39 4.51 46.58
N LEU A 3 48.20 5.61 45.90
CA LEU A 3 46.92 6.07 45.40
C LEU A 3 46.76 5.61 43.96
N ALA A 4 45.95 4.59 43.76
CA ALA A 4 45.56 4.09 42.46
C ALA A 4 44.66 5.11 41.78
N ASN A 5 45.13 5.73 40.70
CA ASN A 5 44.31 6.48 39.74
C ASN A 5 43.42 5.52 38.97
N PHE A 6 42.16 5.43 39.28
CA PHE A 6 41.14 4.85 38.43
C PHE A 6 40.76 5.87 37.34
N PRO A 7 41.05 5.63 36.06
CA PRO A 7 40.47 6.46 35.02
C PRO A 7 39.00 6.16 34.94
N CYS A 8 38.18 7.18 35.33
CA CYS A 8 36.77 7.17 35.06
C CYS A 8 36.58 7.14 33.55
N ARG A 9 36.34 5.95 32.98
CA ARG A 9 35.90 5.82 31.59
C ARG A 9 34.50 6.43 31.50
N PHE A 10 34.42 7.68 31.12
CA PHE A 10 33.21 8.21 30.56
C PHE A 10 32.85 7.36 29.35
N ALA A 11 31.91 6.46 29.51
CA ALA A 11 31.28 5.79 28.39
C ALA A 11 30.68 6.91 27.50
N THR A 12 31.34 7.18 26.40
CA THR A 12 30.80 8.06 25.37
C THR A 12 29.52 7.38 24.92
N ILE A 13 28.37 7.88 25.36
CA ILE A 13 27.07 7.46 24.81
C ILE A 13 27.14 7.87 23.35
N LYS A 14 27.45 6.90 22.48
CA LYS A 14 27.42 7.09 21.05
C LYS A 14 25.96 7.40 20.72
N ALA A 15 25.67 8.68 20.45
CA ALA A 15 24.35 9.09 20.02
C ALA A 15 24.00 8.22 18.81
N MET A 16 22.99 7.37 18.98
CA MET A 16 22.52 6.56 17.86
C MET A 16 21.94 7.54 16.85
N PRO A 17 22.35 7.48 15.57
CA PRO A 17 21.78 8.36 14.57
C PRO A 17 20.28 8.10 14.51
N SER A 18 19.47 9.13 14.79
CA SER A 18 18.02 9.06 14.66
C SER A 18 17.66 9.28 13.20
N THR A 19 16.94 8.30 12.62
CA THR A 19 16.40 8.42 11.27
C THR A 19 14.92 8.79 11.36
N HIS A 20 14.57 9.93 10.76
CA HIS A 20 13.20 10.40 10.69
C HIS A 20 12.69 10.24 9.24
N LEU A 21 11.61 9.50 9.05
CA LEU A 21 11.07 9.18 7.74
C LEU A 21 9.56 9.43 7.73
N SER A 22 9.07 9.91 6.60
CA SER A 22 7.65 10.07 6.30
C SER A 22 7.43 9.58 4.87
N LEU A 23 7.28 8.28 4.71
CA LEU A 23 7.19 7.61 3.42
C LEU A 23 5.77 7.05 3.25
N HIS A 24 4.92 7.79 2.56
CA HIS A 24 3.56 7.38 2.26
C HIS A 24 3.46 6.96 0.79
N TYR A 25 2.87 5.80 0.56
CA TYR A 25 2.66 5.24 -0.77
C TYR A 25 1.17 5.01 -1.01
N HIS A 26 0.68 5.55 -2.11
CA HIS A 26 -0.60 5.19 -2.66
C HIS A 26 -0.38 4.06 -3.67
N ILE A 27 -0.84 2.86 -3.33
CA ILE A 27 -0.64 1.63 -4.09
C ILE A 27 -1.99 1.22 -4.66
N VAL A 28 -2.01 0.86 -5.95
CA VAL A 28 -3.23 0.43 -6.65
C VAL A 28 -2.94 -0.88 -7.39
N PHE A 29 -3.84 -1.83 -7.31
CA PHE A 29 -3.80 -3.02 -8.14
C PHE A 29 -5.21 -3.60 -8.34
N SER A 30 -5.44 -4.15 -9.51
CA SER A 30 -6.73 -4.72 -9.88
C SER A 30 -6.74 -6.24 -9.82
N THR A 31 -7.93 -6.81 -9.90
CA THR A 31 -8.15 -8.21 -10.18
C THR A 31 -7.68 -8.56 -11.59
N LYS A 32 -7.38 -9.82 -11.83
CA LYS A 32 -6.96 -10.30 -13.15
C LYS A 32 -8.05 -10.01 -14.18
N ASP A 33 -7.64 -9.43 -15.30
CA ASP A 33 -8.51 -9.04 -16.41
C ASP A 33 -9.65 -8.09 -15.97
N ARG A 34 -9.43 -7.39 -14.83
CA ARG A 34 -10.41 -6.48 -14.20
C ARG A 34 -11.79 -7.10 -13.97
N ARG A 35 -11.84 -8.41 -13.75
CA ARG A 35 -13.08 -9.10 -13.45
C ARG A 35 -13.62 -8.64 -12.08
N PRO A 36 -14.91 -8.37 -11.95
CA PRO A 36 -15.50 -7.84 -10.71
C PRO A 36 -15.67 -8.93 -9.64
N PHE A 37 -14.55 -9.50 -9.19
CA PHE A 37 -14.52 -10.58 -8.19
C PHE A 37 -14.86 -10.11 -6.77
N ILE A 38 -14.53 -8.84 -6.44
CA ILE A 38 -14.65 -8.33 -5.06
C ILE A 38 -16.09 -7.92 -4.79
N ASP A 39 -16.90 -8.89 -4.35
CA ASP A 39 -18.30 -8.65 -4.00
C ASP A 39 -18.44 -7.74 -2.77
N ALA A 40 -19.46 -6.89 -2.77
CA ALA A 40 -19.76 -5.97 -1.68
C ALA A 40 -19.95 -6.68 -0.32
N ALA A 41 -20.44 -7.93 -0.32
CA ALA A 41 -20.69 -8.70 0.90
C ALA A 41 -19.41 -9.01 1.70
N TRP A 42 -18.24 -9.13 1.04
CA TRP A 42 -17.00 -9.46 1.71
C TRP A 42 -15.88 -8.43 1.48
N ARG A 43 -16.11 -7.38 0.67
CA ARG A 43 -15.14 -6.33 0.38
C ARG A 43 -14.57 -5.67 1.65
N GLY A 44 -15.42 -5.35 2.61
CA GLY A 44 -14.99 -4.81 3.89
C GLY A 44 -14.03 -5.74 4.63
N ARG A 45 -14.32 -7.05 4.66
CA ARG A 45 -13.42 -8.06 5.25
C ARG A 45 -12.07 -8.14 4.53
N LEU A 46 -12.07 -8.00 3.20
CA LEU A 46 -10.81 -7.93 2.44
C LEU A 46 -9.99 -6.70 2.84
N HIS A 47 -10.62 -5.53 2.94
CA HIS A 47 -9.92 -4.30 3.35
C HIS A 47 -9.33 -4.43 4.76
N GLU A 48 -10.06 -5.00 5.72
CA GLU A 48 -9.56 -5.28 7.06
C GLU A 48 -8.39 -6.25 7.04
N TYR A 49 -8.48 -7.32 6.25
CA TYR A 49 -7.43 -8.31 6.09
C TYR A 49 -6.15 -7.71 5.50
N LEU A 50 -6.27 -6.92 4.42
CA LEU A 50 -5.15 -6.18 3.83
C LEU A 50 -4.49 -5.24 4.86
N GLY A 51 -5.29 -4.53 5.66
CA GLY A 51 -4.77 -3.70 6.74
C GLY A 51 -4.01 -4.51 7.81
N GLY A 52 -4.46 -5.72 8.10
CA GLY A 52 -3.75 -6.67 8.96
C GLY A 52 -2.41 -7.10 8.40
N LEU A 53 -2.35 -7.43 7.11
CA LEU A 53 -1.11 -7.81 6.41
C LEU A 53 -0.09 -6.68 6.40
N ILE A 54 -0.54 -5.43 6.14
CA ILE A 54 0.33 -4.25 6.15
C ILE A 54 0.96 -4.07 7.53
N ARG A 55 0.17 -4.19 8.61
CA ARG A 55 0.69 -4.13 9.99
C ARG A 55 1.65 -5.26 10.30
N ALA A 56 1.33 -6.49 9.88
CA ALA A 56 2.21 -7.65 10.06
C ALA A 56 3.56 -7.51 9.33
N ALA A 57 3.57 -6.76 8.23
CA ALA A 57 4.78 -6.39 7.49
C ALA A 57 5.45 -5.12 8.04
N ASP A 58 5.13 -4.66 9.26
CA ASP A 58 5.69 -3.43 9.86
C ASP A 58 5.37 -2.13 9.11
N GLY A 59 4.35 -2.11 8.25
CA GLY A 59 3.80 -0.92 7.63
C GLY A 59 2.68 -0.30 8.47
N ILE A 60 2.28 0.90 8.10
CA ILE A 60 1.17 1.64 8.73
C ILE A 60 0.05 1.77 7.70
N PRO A 61 -1.06 0.99 7.79
CA PRO A 61 -2.20 1.20 6.90
C PRO A 61 -2.91 2.50 7.29
N GLU A 62 -2.98 3.43 6.36
CA GLU A 62 -3.66 4.72 6.53
C GLU A 62 -5.14 4.63 6.15
N ILE A 63 -5.40 4.09 4.96
CA ILE A 63 -6.74 3.77 4.45
C ILE A 63 -6.63 2.72 3.35
N ILE A 64 -7.67 1.91 3.22
CA ILE A 64 -7.87 0.96 2.13
C ILE A 64 -9.29 1.12 1.61
N GLY A 65 -9.42 1.20 0.31
CA GLY A 65 -10.70 1.31 -0.39
C GLY A 65 -10.62 0.65 -1.76
N GLY A 66 -11.67 0.77 -2.54
CA GLY A 66 -11.73 0.21 -3.88
C GLY A 66 -13.13 -0.23 -4.27
N THR A 67 -13.22 -0.88 -5.41
CA THR A 67 -14.47 -1.34 -6.02
C THR A 67 -14.48 -2.85 -6.23
N ALA A 68 -15.33 -3.35 -7.11
CA ALA A 68 -15.44 -4.77 -7.38
C ALA A 68 -14.21 -5.37 -8.09
N ASP A 69 -13.37 -4.56 -8.71
CA ASP A 69 -12.29 -5.02 -9.59
C ASP A 69 -10.89 -4.46 -9.27
N HIS A 70 -10.76 -3.61 -8.23
CA HIS A 70 -9.47 -3.08 -7.80
C HIS A 70 -9.49 -2.58 -6.36
N VAL A 71 -8.30 -2.40 -5.80
CA VAL A 71 -8.09 -1.82 -4.47
C VAL A 71 -7.10 -0.68 -4.53
N HIS A 72 -7.33 0.32 -3.69
CA HIS A 72 -6.43 1.40 -3.37
C HIS A 72 -5.97 1.27 -1.93
N ILE A 73 -4.68 1.38 -1.71
CA ILE A 73 -4.05 1.29 -0.40
C ILE A 73 -3.20 2.54 -0.19
N LEU A 74 -3.46 3.31 0.83
CA LEU A 74 -2.49 4.31 1.31
C LEU A 74 -1.81 3.75 2.54
N ALA A 75 -0.49 3.60 2.49
CA ALA A 75 0.29 3.04 3.58
C ALA A 75 1.61 3.80 3.80
N GLY A 76 1.96 3.95 5.08
CA GLY A 76 3.30 4.38 5.49
C GLY A 76 4.25 3.19 5.53
N LEU A 77 5.41 3.31 4.88
CA LEU A 77 6.42 2.26 4.84
C LEU A 77 7.74 2.72 5.47
N LYS A 78 8.53 1.76 5.98
CA LYS A 78 9.89 2.00 6.48
C LYS A 78 10.89 2.00 5.32
N ALA A 79 12.05 2.61 5.49
CA ALA A 79 13.13 2.57 4.50
C ALA A 79 13.66 1.16 4.20
N THR A 80 13.40 0.20 5.09
CA THR A 80 13.80 -1.20 4.94
C THR A 80 12.87 -2.00 4.03
N HIS A 81 11.70 -1.47 3.69
CA HIS A 81 10.78 -2.15 2.78
C HIS A 81 11.25 -2.04 1.33
N THR A 82 11.30 -3.17 0.64
CA THR A 82 11.33 -3.20 -0.81
C THR A 82 9.90 -3.21 -1.31
N LEU A 83 9.48 -2.15 -2.01
CA LEU A 83 8.08 -1.96 -2.40
C LEU A 83 7.53 -3.14 -3.22
N SER A 84 8.32 -3.69 -4.14
CA SER A 84 7.92 -4.84 -4.95
C SER A 84 7.65 -6.09 -4.11
N SER A 85 8.53 -6.41 -3.17
CA SER A 85 8.34 -7.57 -2.26
C SER A 85 7.12 -7.34 -1.36
N PHE A 86 6.98 -6.14 -0.81
CA PHE A 86 5.84 -5.78 0.04
C PHE A 86 4.50 -5.98 -0.69
N VAL A 87 4.37 -5.47 -1.92
CA VAL A 87 3.14 -5.65 -2.71
C VAL A 87 2.93 -7.11 -3.11
N GLN A 88 4.00 -7.82 -3.48
CA GLN A 88 3.93 -9.23 -3.81
C GLN A 88 3.38 -10.06 -2.65
N ASP A 89 3.93 -9.88 -1.45
CA ASP A 89 3.51 -10.62 -0.25
C ASP A 89 2.04 -10.35 0.10
N ILE A 90 1.61 -9.10 0.02
CA ILE A 90 0.21 -8.70 0.26
C ILE A 90 -0.72 -9.38 -0.76
N LYS A 91 -0.38 -9.33 -2.05
CA LYS A 91 -1.19 -9.95 -3.12
C LYS A 91 -1.26 -11.46 -2.99
N GLN A 92 -0.14 -12.13 -2.75
CA GLN A 92 -0.10 -13.59 -2.59
C GLN A 92 -0.89 -14.04 -1.37
N THR A 93 -0.70 -13.37 -0.23
CA THR A 93 -1.34 -13.77 1.02
C THR A 93 -2.84 -13.48 1.01
N SER A 94 -3.25 -12.34 0.46
CA SER A 94 -4.67 -12.01 0.32
C SER A 94 -5.38 -12.91 -0.69
N SER A 95 -4.75 -13.28 -1.80
CA SER A 95 -5.29 -14.23 -2.77
C SER A 95 -5.55 -15.60 -2.12
N ARG A 96 -4.59 -16.10 -1.34
CA ARG A 96 -4.76 -17.37 -0.59
C ARG A 96 -5.93 -17.27 0.39
N TRP A 97 -6.03 -16.20 1.15
CA TRP A 97 -7.14 -15.98 2.08
C TRP A 97 -8.50 -15.95 1.37
N ILE A 98 -8.59 -15.31 0.20
CA ILE A 98 -9.81 -15.29 -0.60
C ILE A 98 -10.18 -16.70 -1.03
N HIS A 99 -9.24 -17.50 -1.53
CA HIS A 99 -9.49 -18.88 -1.93
C HIS A 99 -9.93 -19.77 -0.76
N GLU A 100 -9.34 -19.60 0.43
CA GLU A 100 -9.58 -20.48 1.58
C GLU A 100 -10.79 -20.05 2.43
N THR A 101 -11.03 -18.74 2.54
CA THR A 101 -12.01 -18.19 3.49
C THR A 101 -13.29 -17.71 2.82
N ILE A 102 -13.18 -17.14 1.60
CA ILE A 102 -14.31 -16.64 0.82
C ILE A 102 -14.82 -17.74 -0.13
N ASP A 103 -13.96 -18.69 -0.47
CA ASP A 103 -14.19 -19.79 -1.42
C ASP A 103 -14.31 -19.34 -2.90
N GLU A 104 -13.76 -18.16 -3.24
CA GLU A 104 -13.69 -17.68 -4.62
C GLU A 104 -12.43 -18.25 -5.30
N LYS A 105 -12.54 -19.45 -5.89
CA LYS A 105 -11.39 -20.23 -6.42
C LYS A 105 -10.77 -19.62 -7.68
N ASP A 106 -11.54 -18.90 -8.47
CA ASP A 106 -11.10 -18.28 -9.71
C ASP A 106 -10.44 -16.91 -9.49
N PHE A 107 -10.45 -16.42 -8.25
CA PHE A 107 -9.88 -15.13 -7.91
C PHE A 107 -8.38 -15.08 -8.20
N ALA A 108 -7.96 -14.01 -8.86
CA ALA A 108 -6.55 -13.68 -8.99
C ALA A 108 -6.38 -12.16 -9.07
N TRP A 109 -5.27 -11.67 -8.53
CA TRP A 109 -4.81 -10.32 -8.82
C TRP A 109 -4.11 -10.26 -10.17
N GLN A 110 -4.17 -9.11 -10.87
CA GLN A 110 -3.31 -8.83 -12.04
C GLN A 110 -1.83 -8.97 -11.66
N GLN A 111 -0.93 -9.08 -12.65
CA GLN A 111 0.51 -9.21 -12.37
C GLN A 111 1.13 -7.89 -11.87
N GLY A 112 0.76 -6.77 -12.47
CA GLY A 112 1.28 -5.44 -12.14
C GLY A 112 0.66 -4.82 -10.87
N TYR A 113 1.14 -3.65 -10.56
CA TYR A 113 0.60 -2.71 -9.58
C TYR A 113 1.11 -1.32 -9.91
N GLU A 114 0.42 -0.31 -9.41
CA GLU A 114 0.86 1.08 -9.45
C GLU A 114 1.23 1.52 -8.04
N ALA A 115 2.23 2.39 -7.93
CA ALA A 115 2.61 2.97 -6.66
C ALA A 115 3.10 4.41 -6.85
N PHE A 116 2.51 5.31 -6.08
CA PHE A 116 2.82 6.73 -6.09
C PHE A 116 3.16 7.19 -4.69
N THR A 117 4.13 8.08 -4.56
CA THR A 117 4.41 8.70 -3.27
C THR A 117 3.39 9.79 -2.98
N ALA A 118 2.94 9.87 -1.73
CA ALA A 118 2.12 10.96 -1.23
C ALA A 118 2.94 11.83 -0.26
N SER A 119 2.99 13.14 -0.50
CA SER A 119 3.55 14.07 0.47
C SER A 119 2.61 14.19 1.68
N VAL A 120 3.15 14.52 2.84
CA VAL A 120 2.35 14.69 4.07
C VAL A 120 1.19 15.69 3.85
N SER A 121 1.42 16.74 3.08
CA SER A 121 0.38 17.72 2.74
C SER A 121 -0.75 17.17 1.87
N ASN A 122 -0.54 16.03 1.21
CA ASN A 122 -1.50 15.42 0.29
C ASN A 122 -2.17 14.16 0.88
N VAL A 123 -1.70 13.66 2.02
CA VAL A 123 -2.23 12.43 2.65
C VAL A 123 -3.74 12.50 2.85
N ASP A 124 -4.26 13.61 3.39
CA ASP A 124 -5.69 13.74 3.66
C ASP A 124 -6.52 13.76 2.38
N ALA A 125 -6.06 14.43 1.34
CA ALA A 125 -6.72 14.45 0.03
C ALA A 125 -6.73 13.04 -0.62
N VAL A 126 -5.64 12.27 -0.47
CA VAL A 126 -5.59 10.88 -0.95
C VAL A 126 -6.52 9.98 -0.13
N LYS A 127 -6.63 10.19 1.18
CA LYS A 127 -7.59 9.46 2.03
C LYS A 127 -9.03 9.71 1.58
N GLU A 128 -9.40 10.97 1.37
CA GLU A 128 -10.73 11.33 0.90
C GLU A 128 -11.03 10.72 -0.48
N TYR A 129 -10.07 10.77 -1.39
CA TYR A 129 -10.17 10.14 -2.69
C TYR A 129 -10.41 8.62 -2.58
N ILE A 130 -9.64 7.91 -1.74
CA ILE A 130 -9.79 6.46 -1.54
C ILE A 130 -11.13 6.11 -0.86
N ALA A 131 -11.58 6.93 0.09
CA ALA A 131 -12.86 6.73 0.76
C ALA A 131 -14.06 6.84 -0.18
N ASN A 132 -13.96 7.69 -1.21
CA ASN A 132 -15.04 8.00 -2.13
C ASN A 132 -14.98 7.23 -3.46
N GLN A 133 -14.22 6.12 -3.54
CA GLN A 133 -13.99 5.37 -4.78
C GLN A 133 -15.28 4.90 -5.47
N GLU A 134 -16.27 4.42 -4.73
CA GLU A 134 -17.54 3.96 -5.31
C GLU A 134 -18.31 5.09 -6.00
N GLU A 135 -18.33 6.29 -5.41
CA GLU A 135 -18.98 7.45 -5.99
C GLU A 135 -18.21 8.00 -7.20
N HIS A 136 -16.86 8.00 -7.14
CA HIS A 136 -16.02 8.39 -8.25
C HIS A 136 -16.25 7.53 -9.49
N HIS A 137 -16.29 6.20 -9.31
CA HIS A 137 -16.51 5.28 -10.43
C HIS A 137 -17.93 5.30 -11.00
N ARG A 138 -18.89 5.85 -10.28
CA ARG A 138 -20.22 6.10 -10.82
C ARG A 138 -20.24 7.20 -11.87
N THR A 139 -19.30 8.15 -11.79
CA THR A 139 -19.25 9.35 -12.65
C THR A 139 -18.14 9.33 -13.70
N LYS A 140 -17.06 8.58 -13.46
CA LYS A 140 -15.92 8.43 -14.38
C LYS A 140 -15.49 6.98 -14.53
N PRO A 141 -15.30 6.49 -15.77
CA PRO A 141 -14.70 5.19 -15.99
C PRO A 141 -13.29 5.15 -15.37
N PHE A 142 -12.92 4.02 -14.75
CA PHE A 142 -11.58 3.82 -14.20
C PHE A 142 -10.46 4.15 -15.22
N GLN A 143 -10.66 3.81 -16.48
CA GLN A 143 -9.67 4.02 -17.54
C GLN A 143 -9.28 5.50 -17.68
N GLU A 144 -10.26 6.40 -17.70
CA GLU A 144 -10.02 7.85 -17.76
C GLU A 144 -9.33 8.36 -16.50
N GLU A 145 -9.73 7.84 -15.35
CA GLU A 145 -9.14 8.20 -14.07
C GLU A 145 -7.70 7.71 -13.96
N TYR A 146 -7.43 6.49 -14.39
CA TYR A 146 -6.12 5.89 -14.39
C TYR A 146 -5.12 6.64 -15.28
N VAL A 147 -5.52 6.97 -16.51
CA VAL A 147 -4.70 7.78 -17.42
C VAL A 147 -4.45 9.17 -16.84
N ALA A 148 -5.46 9.82 -16.26
CA ALA A 148 -5.30 11.12 -15.63
C ALA A 148 -4.33 11.06 -14.43
N PHE A 149 -4.34 9.94 -13.68
CA PHE A 149 -3.44 9.72 -12.57
C PHE A 149 -1.98 9.54 -13.04
N LEU A 150 -1.74 8.74 -14.07
CA LEU A 150 -0.42 8.57 -14.68
C LEU A 150 0.12 9.90 -15.21
N GLN A 151 -0.70 10.67 -15.90
CA GLN A 151 -0.34 11.99 -16.41
C GLN A 151 0.00 12.98 -15.29
N LYS A 152 -0.82 13.04 -14.23
CA LYS A 152 -0.59 13.88 -13.06
C LYS A 152 0.74 13.58 -12.38
N HIS A 153 1.12 12.30 -12.32
CA HIS A 153 2.38 11.85 -11.74
C HIS A 153 3.53 11.77 -12.73
N ARG A 154 3.34 12.20 -13.98
CA ARG A 154 4.35 12.20 -15.05
C ARG A 154 4.98 10.84 -15.29
N VAL A 155 4.19 9.78 -15.15
CA VAL A 155 4.61 8.42 -15.44
C VAL A 155 4.47 8.19 -16.93
N ASN A 156 5.55 7.74 -17.59
CA ASN A 156 5.49 7.29 -18.97
C ASN A 156 4.78 5.94 -19.03
N TYR A 157 3.82 5.81 -19.93
CA TYR A 157 3.06 4.58 -20.13
C TYR A 157 2.88 4.32 -21.63
N ASP A 158 2.68 3.06 -21.97
CA ASP A 158 2.28 2.62 -23.31
C ASP A 158 0.84 2.12 -23.23
N GLU A 159 -0.05 2.74 -24.01
CA GLU A 159 -1.49 2.47 -23.97
C GLU A 159 -1.82 1.00 -24.28
N GLN A 160 -1.01 0.30 -25.09
CA GLN A 160 -1.21 -1.11 -25.40
C GLN A 160 -1.03 -2.06 -24.19
N TYR A 161 -0.41 -1.60 -23.10
CA TYR A 161 -0.16 -2.37 -21.87
C TYR A 161 -0.97 -1.89 -20.67
N LEU A 162 -1.90 -0.97 -20.87
CA LEU A 162 -2.71 -0.44 -19.75
C LEU A 162 -3.92 -1.34 -19.42
N TRP A 163 -4.35 -2.18 -20.36
CA TRP A 163 -5.61 -2.95 -20.25
C TRP A 163 -5.41 -4.45 -20.37
#